data_bf443044fa3597c5b5b537d7a92fe333
#
_entry.id   bf443044fa3597c5b5b537d7a92fe333
#
_cell.length_a   1.000
_cell.length_b   1.000
_cell.length_c   1.000
_cell.angle_alpha   90.00
_cell.angle_beta   90.00
_cell.angle_gamma   90.00
#
_symmetry.space_group_name_H-M   'P 1'
#
loop_
_entity.id
_entity.type
_entity.pdbx_description
1 polymer ?
#
loop_
_entity_poly.entity_id
_entity_poly.type
_entity_poly.pdbx_seq_one_letter_code
_entity_poly.pdbx_strand_id
1 'polypeptide(L)'
;LSGAIADMTAQDFPDFVAAAIRGLTSAPDTPEHPRIVIWGPLEARLQRRDRMILASLNEGSWPKPVAADAFLNRKLRSDLGLPDPDERIGLSAHDFAQLANAPEVILLRARRVDDKPAVASRWLWRLRTLAAGGLRGRKEAEAALRAAPDHDPLLWGRALRYADRVTSAKPPAPRPPVEKRKLTRFSPTRVTTLIRDPYADYAQRILNLERLRRAGEPIDARERGTAVHKAIELFETPGNMRELGELIFERLLDAGAAPELAELERPLWLRAAAVYHDWMKDRGDRVIRAVLEKKAEIEFDSAAPGGKTKIRATADRVELLKGDTLAIIDFKTGTPKSAKQVKSGIEPQLPLEAAIAARSRFGDLPPLPVSELIYFQFSTSAAVMKDSNGEPLDLKEPTATNAETALAGLVKMIASYAKPDQPYLSRPRVFSVKMFTDYDRLARRAEWTIGEGEE
;
A
#
# COMPACT_ATOMS: atom_id res chain seq x y z
N LEU A 1 36.21 -18.77 -14.43
CA LEU A 1 34.76 -18.47 -14.34
C LEU A 1 34.39 -17.10 -14.93
N SER A 2 35.37 -16.18 -15.10
CA SER A 2 35.11 -14.81 -15.57
C SER A 2 34.74 -14.68 -17.07
N GLY A 3 34.88 -15.74 -17.87
CA GLY A 3 34.56 -15.72 -19.29
C GLY A 3 33.18 -16.29 -19.66
N ALA A 4 32.43 -16.79 -18.70
CA ALA A 4 31.13 -17.45 -18.94
C ALA A 4 29.90 -16.59 -18.53
N ILE A 5 30.13 -15.45 -17.92
CA ILE A 5 29.04 -14.52 -17.50
C ILE A 5 29.06 -13.38 -18.51
N ALA A 6 27.96 -13.23 -19.26
CA ALA A 6 27.76 -12.07 -20.12
C ALA A 6 27.79 -10.77 -19.32
N ASP A 7 28.18 -9.67 -19.96
CA ASP A 7 28.12 -8.35 -19.36
C ASP A 7 26.72 -8.10 -18.79
N MET A 8 26.66 -7.78 -17.52
CA MET A 8 25.43 -7.62 -16.77
C MET A 8 25.20 -6.17 -16.42
N THR A 9 23.99 -5.68 -16.61
CA THR A 9 23.64 -4.32 -16.18
C THR A 9 23.48 -4.27 -14.66
N ALA A 10 23.64 -3.07 -14.06
CA ALA A 10 23.39 -2.87 -12.64
C ALA A 10 21.95 -3.23 -12.23
N GLN A 11 21.03 -3.23 -13.19
CA GLN A 11 19.62 -3.56 -12.99
C GLN A 11 19.38 -5.07 -12.91
N ASP A 12 20.16 -5.89 -13.66
CA ASP A 12 20.07 -7.35 -13.67
C ASP A 12 20.82 -8.01 -12.51
N PHE A 13 21.76 -7.28 -11.88
CA PHE A 13 22.61 -7.82 -10.81
C PHE A 13 21.83 -8.36 -9.60
N PRO A 14 20.77 -7.69 -9.08
CA PRO A 14 19.96 -8.23 -7.97
C PRO A 14 19.30 -9.56 -8.31
N ASP A 15 18.78 -9.72 -9.53
CA ASP A 15 18.12 -10.95 -9.98
C ASP A 15 19.13 -12.07 -10.18
N PHE A 16 20.31 -11.77 -10.68
CA PHE A 16 21.42 -12.70 -10.76
C PHE A 16 21.85 -13.20 -9.38
N VAL A 17 22.06 -12.29 -8.42
CA VAL A 17 22.41 -12.65 -7.04
C VAL A 17 21.32 -13.50 -6.42
N ALA A 18 20.05 -13.09 -6.55
CA ALA A 18 18.91 -13.86 -6.06
C ALA A 18 18.85 -15.26 -6.67
N ALA A 19 19.15 -15.40 -7.96
CA ALA A 19 19.22 -16.70 -8.63
C ALA A 19 20.41 -17.54 -8.14
N ALA A 20 21.57 -16.93 -7.96
CA ALA A 20 22.79 -17.59 -7.51
C ALA A 20 22.66 -18.14 -6.07
N ILE A 21 22.00 -17.40 -5.18
CA ILE A 21 21.80 -17.80 -3.78
C ILE A 21 20.57 -18.68 -3.55
N ARG A 22 19.67 -18.80 -4.54
CA ARG A 22 18.39 -19.54 -4.41
C ARG A 22 18.56 -21.01 -4.00
N GLY A 23 19.67 -21.62 -4.37
CA GLY A 23 20.00 -23.01 -4.03
C GLY A 23 20.84 -23.16 -2.76
N LEU A 24 21.29 -22.06 -2.17
CA LEU A 24 22.11 -22.10 -0.95
C LEU A 24 21.20 -22.18 0.27
N THR A 25 21.37 -23.23 1.05
CA THR A 25 20.72 -23.37 2.35
C THR A 25 21.71 -22.99 3.44
N SER A 26 21.33 -22.02 4.27
CA SER A 26 22.06 -21.73 5.52
C SER A 26 21.40 -22.54 6.63
N ALA A 27 22.11 -23.47 7.21
CA ALA A 27 21.68 -24.07 8.49
C ALA A 27 21.84 -23.01 9.59
N PRO A 28 20.83 -22.75 10.41
CA PRO A 28 21.01 -21.90 11.57
C PRO A 28 22.00 -22.56 12.54
N ASP A 29 22.90 -21.76 13.13
CA ASP A 29 23.84 -22.19 14.18
C ASP A 29 23.15 -22.58 15.51
N THR A 30 21.84 -22.84 15.48
CA THR A 30 21.11 -23.31 16.65
C THR A 30 21.34 -24.81 16.83
N PRO A 31 21.81 -25.25 17.97
CA PRO A 31 21.97 -26.67 18.22
C PRO A 31 20.61 -27.37 18.06
N GLU A 32 20.61 -28.48 17.33
CA GLU A 32 19.44 -29.35 17.19
C GLU A 32 18.97 -29.79 18.59
N HIS A 33 17.64 -29.76 18.80
CA HIS A 33 17.10 -30.20 20.07
C HIS A 33 17.34 -31.70 20.24
N PRO A 34 18.00 -32.17 21.29
CA PRO A 34 18.46 -33.58 21.40
C PRO A 34 17.32 -34.61 21.40
N ARG A 35 16.09 -34.17 21.67
CA ARG A 35 14.90 -35.05 21.78
C ARG A 35 13.82 -34.79 20.76
N ILE A 36 13.95 -33.73 19.95
CA ILE A 36 12.93 -33.35 18.94
C ILE A 36 13.60 -33.32 17.58
N VAL A 37 13.06 -34.10 16.65
CA VAL A 37 13.55 -34.19 15.27
C VAL A 37 12.38 -34.01 14.31
N ILE A 38 12.60 -33.25 13.24
CA ILE A 38 11.63 -33.06 12.16
C ILE A 38 12.16 -33.77 10.94
N TRP A 39 11.43 -34.75 10.43
CA TRP A 39 11.79 -35.54 9.29
C TRP A 39 10.78 -35.42 8.15
N GLY A 40 11.25 -35.45 6.92
CA GLY A 40 10.44 -35.82 5.78
C GLY A 40 10.15 -37.34 5.78
N PRO A 41 9.16 -37.81 4.98
CA PRO A 41 8.80 -39.23 4.94
C PRO A 41 9.97 -40.15 4.57
N LEU A 42 10.88 -39.68 3.73
CA LEU A 42 12.04 -40.46 3.30
C LEU A 42 13.08 -40.62 4.41
N GLU A 43 13.37 -39.53 5.13
CA GLU A 43 14.34 -39.52 6.23
C GLU A 43 13.82 -40.29 7.44
N ALA A 44 12.50 -40.33 7.61
CA ALA A 44 11.83 -41.05 8.71
C ALA A 44 11.82 -42.57 8.51
N ARG A 45 12.17 -43.09 7.32
CA ARG A 45 12.25 -44.53 7.10
C ARG A 45 13.25 -45.20 8.02
N LEU A 46 12.87 -46.33 8.57
CA LEU A 46 13.66 -47.10 9.53
C LEU A 46 13.99 -46.35 10.84
N GLN A 47 13.46 -45.16 11.04
CA GLN A 47 13.61 -44.43 12.28
C GLN A 47 12.47 -44.81 13.27
N ARG A 48 12.82 -44.87 14.54
CA ARG A 48 11.87 -45.18 15.61
C ARG A 48 12.03 -44.18 16.75
N ARG A 49 10.90 -43.70 17.25
CA ARG A 49 10.83 -42.82 18.41
C ARG A 49 9.67 -43.26 19.31
N ASP A 50 9.70 -42.87 20.57
CA ASP A 50 8.64 -43.18 21.53
C ASP A 50 7.31 -42.53 21.11
N ARG A 51 7.40 -41.27 20.63
CA ARG A 51 6.25 -40.51 20.12
C ARG A 51 6.50 -40.06 18.70
N MET A 52 5.58 -40.35 17.80
CA MET A 52 5.59 -39.92 16.41
C MET A 52 4.41 -38.99 16.14
N ILE A 53 4.70 -37.83 15.55
CA ILE A 53 3.67 -36.86 15.12
C ILE A 53 3.62 -36.86 13.60
N LEU A 54 2.57 -37.44 13.05
CA LEU A 54 2.34 -37.47 11.60
C LEU A 54 1.47 -36.28 11.19
N ALA A 55 2.11 -35.25 10.69
CA ALA A 55 1.46 -33.99 10.34
C ALA A 55 1.09 -33.91 8.84
N SER A 56 0.26 -32.93 8.48
CA SER A 56 -0.17 -32.68 7.10
C SER A 56 -0.90 -33.84 6.43
N LEU A 57 -1.68 -34.60 7.19
CA LEU A 57 -2.46 -35.74 6.68
C LEU A 57 -3.68 -35.27 5.89
N ASN A 58 -3.44 -34.51 4.84
CA ASN A 58 -4.42 -34.02 3.88
C ASN A 58 -4.16 -34.66 2.50
N GLU A 59 -5.24 -34.91 1.75
CA GLU A 59 -5.14 -35.36 0.38
C GLU A 59 -4.38 -34.33 -0.45
N GLY A 60 -3.44 -34.78 -1.29
CA GLY A 60 -2.56 -33.88 -2.03
C GLY A 60 -1.27 -33.48 -1.31
N SER A 61 -1.22 -33.61 0.02
CA SER A 61 0.01 -33.41 0.82
C SER A 61 0.63 -34.77 1.17
N TRP A 62 -0.17 -35.69 1.68
CA TRP A 62 0.27 -37.05 1.97
C TRP A 62 -0.87 -38.08 1.70
N PRO A 63 -0.83 -38.79 0.55
CA PRO A 63 0.23 -38.80 -0.46
C PRO A 63 0.25 -37.56 -1.34
N LYS A 64 1.46 -37.22 -1.83
CA LYS A 64 1.60 -36.21 -2.89
C LYS A 64 1.03 -36.74 -4.20
N PRO A 65 0.35 -35.91 -5.00
CA PRO A 65 -0.11 -36.32 -6.33
C PRO A 65 1.10 -36.73 -7.19
N VAL A 66 0.91 -37.72 -8.00
CA VAL A 66 1.89 -38.08 -9.01
C VAL A 66 1.69 -37.17 -10.21
N ALA A 67 2.69 -36.36 -10.53
CA ALA A 67 2.64 -35.51 -11.72
C ALA A 67 2.60 -36.40 -12.97
N ALA A 68 1.66 -36.14 -13.88
CA ALA A 68 1.64 -36.74 -15.18
C ALA A 68 2.85 -36.20 -16.00
N ASP A 69 3.63 -37.11 -16.58
CA ASP A 69 4.70 -36.71 -17.50
C ASP A 69 4.05 -36.31 -18.84
N ALA A 70 4.39 -35.13 -19.35
CA ALA A 70 3.81 -34.63 -20.58
C ALA A 70 4.24 -35.45 -21.83
N PHE A 71 5.38 -36.13 -21.75
CA PHE A 71 5.99 -36.85 -22.89
C PHE A 71 5.90 -38.37 -22.74
N LEU A 72 5.92 -38.88 -21.51
CA LEU A 72 5.93 -40.32 -21.22
C LEU A 72 4.64 -40.73 -20.50
N ASN A 73 3.67 -41.21 -21.26
CA ASN A 73 2.48 -41.82 -20.67
C ASN A 73 2.82 -43.17 -20.01
N ARG A 74 1.88 -43.76 -19.25
CA ARG A 74 2.11 -45.00 -18.48
C ARG A 74 2.55 -46.16 -19.38
N LYS A 75 1.98 -46.29 -20.58
CA LYS A 75 2.32 -47.37 -21.52
C LYS A 75 3.76 -47.22 -22.01
N LEU A 76 4.16 -46.04 -22.47
CA LEU A 76 5.53 -45.78 -22.92
C LEU A 76 6.55 -45.99 -21.79
N ARG A 77 6.20 -45.62 -20.54
CA ARG A 77 7.06 -45.91 -19.39
C ARG A 77 7.22 -47.39 -19.16
N SER A 78 6.14 -48.17 -19.23
CA SER A 78 6.16 -49.63 -19.10
C SER A 78 7.00 -50.29 -20.22
N ASP A 79 6.81 -49.86 -21.48
CA ASP A 79 7.54 -50.35 -22.63
C ASP A 79 9.05 -50.05 -22.53
N LEU A 80 9.41 -48.99 -21.86
CA LEU A 80 10.80 -48.57 -21.57
C LEU A 80 11.37 -49.20 -20.29
N GLY A 81 10.63 -50.02 -19.57
CA GLY A 81 11.05 -50.60 -18.28
C GLY A 81 11.21 -49.57 -17.15
N LEU A 82 10.58 -48.41 -17.26
CA LEU A 82 10.62 -47.36 -16.21
C LEU A 82 9.59 -47.68 -15.13
N PRO A 83 9.87 -47.34 -13.85
CA PRO A 83 8.96 -47.55 -12.73
C PRO A 83 7.60 -46.89 -12.95
N ASP A 84 6.52 -47.57 -12.55
CA ASP A 84 5.19 -46.98 -12.57
C ASP A 84 5.13 -45.77 -11.59
N PRO A 85 4.66 -44.63 -12.05
CA PRO A 85 4.49 -43.47 -11.17
C PRO A 85 3.66 -43.74 -9.90
N ASP A 86 2.72 -44.69 -9.96
CA ASP A 86 1.85 -45.05 -8.82
C ASP A 86 2.61 -45.85 -7.73
N GLU A 87 3.80 -46.41 -8.01
CA GLU A 87 4.67 -47.01 -6.98
C GLU A 87 4.98 -46.00 -5.84
N ARG A 88 5.08 -44.71 -6.16
CA ARG A 88 5.27 -43.66 -5.17
C ARG A 88 4.10 -43.58 -4.15
N ILE A 89 2.89 -43.85 -4.59
CA ILE A 89 1.71 -43.92 -3.71
C ILE A 89 1.82 -45.15 -2.80
N GLY A 90 2.28 -46.29 -3.35
CA GLY A 90 2.57 -47.49 -2.58
C GLY A 90 3.62 -47.28 -1.49
N LEU A 91 4.73 -46.63 -1.85
CA LEU A 91 5.79 -46.27 -0.91
C LEU A 91 5.26 -45.31 0.18
N SER A 92 4.46 -44.35 -0.19
CA SER A 92 3.81 -43.42 0.77
C SER A 92 2.86 -44.17 1.74
N ALA A 93 2.17 -45.19 1.28
CA ALA A 93 1.34 -46.03 2.14
C ALA A 93 2.16 -46.88 3.12
N HIS A 94 3.29 -47.41 2.63
CA HIS A 94 4.26 -48.13 3.49
C HIS A 94 4.88 -47.21 4.55
N ASP A 95 5.31 -46.00 4.17
CA ASP A 95 5.88 -45.02 5.09
C ASP A 95 4.85 -44.65 6.19
N PHE A 96 3.59 -44.40 5.78
CA PHE A 96 2.53 -44.11 6.75
C PHE A 96 2.30 -45.30 7.70
N ALA A 97 2.21 -46.51 7.17
CA ALA A 97 1.98 -47.72 7.97
C ALA A 97 3.12 -47.98 8.97
N GLN A 98 4.37 -47.82 8.53
CA GLN A 98 5.55 -47.96 9.37
C GLN A 98 5.54 -46.95 10.54
N LEU A 99 5.31 -45.67 10.22
CA LEU A 99 5.36 -44.60 11.23
C LEU A 99 4.14 -44.62 12.15
N ALA A 100 2.97 -45.06 11.67
CA ALA A 100 1.77 -45.22 12.48
C ALA A 100 1.82 -46.42 13.47
N ASN A 101 2.86 -47.24 13.43
CA ASN A 101 3.12 -48.34 14.36
C ASN A 101 4.06 -47.94 15.51
N ALA A 102 4.36 -46.64 15.73
CA ALA A 102 5.10 -46.20 16.90
C ALA A 102 4.32 -46.42 18.19
N PRO A 103 5.00 -46.52 19.35
CA PRO A 103 4.32 -46.73 20.65
C PRO A 103 3.24 -45.68 20.95
N GLU A 104 3.52 -44.41 20.61
CA GLU A 104 2.56 -43.32 20.72
C GLU A 104 2.53 -42.54 19.40
N VAL A 105 1.33 -42.36 18.82
CA VAL A 105 1.18 -41.66 17.54
C VAL A 105 0.13 -40.56 17.64
N ILE A 106 0.50 -39.40 17.19
CA ILE A 106 -0.41 -38.26 17.05
C ILE A 106 -0.63 -37.99 15.55
N LEU A 107 -1.85 -37.99 15.10
CA LEU A 107 -2.23 -37.75 13.70
C LEU A 107 -2.82 -36.37 13.56
N LEU A 108 -2.16 -35.50 12.76
CA LEU A 108 -2.58 -34.12 12.57
C LEU A 108 -2.96 -33.85 11.11
N ARG A 109 -4.08 -33.17 10.90
CA ARG A 109 -4.49 -32.65 9.60
C ARG A 109 -5.03 -31.23 9.71
N ALA A 110 -4.92 -30.45 8.65
CA ALA A 110 -5.61 -29.18 8.53
C ALA A 110 -7.06 -29.39 8.05
N ARG A 111 -8.02 -28.67 8.61
CA ARG A 111 -9.40 -28.62 8.09
C ARG A 111 -9.52 -27.68 6.91
N ARG A 112 -8.64 -26.67 6.82
CA ARG A 112 -8.57 -25.68 5.75
C ARG A 112 -7.09 -25.47 5.38
N VAL A 113 -6.83 -25.27 4.10
CA VAL A 113 -5.52 -24.88 3.55
C VAL A 113 -5.81 -23.69 2.63
N ASP A 114 -5.08 -22.59 2.78
CA ASP A 114 -5.29 -21.35 2.04
C ASP A 114 -6.78 -20.92 2.04
N ASP A 115 -7.39 -20.92 3.24
CA ASP A 115 -8.80 -20.62 3.48
C ASP A 115 -9.82 -21.53 2.77
N LYS A 116 -9.37 -22.57 2.07
CA LYS A 116 -10.26 -23.55 1.41
C LYS A 116 -10.40 -24.81 2.26
N PRO A 117 -11.59 -25.45 2.29
CA PRO A 117 -11.78 -26.72 2.94
C PRO A 117 -10.81 -27.77 2.40
N ALA A 118 -10.13 -28.48 3.30
CA ALA A 118 -9.15 -29.51 2.93
C ALA A 118 -9.70 -30.92 3.22
N VAL A 119 -9.45 -31.84 2.29
CA VAL A 119 -9.87 -33.23 2.39
C VAL A 119 -8.86 -34.02 3.23
N ALA A 120 -9.33 -34.90 4.09
CA ALA A 120 -8.46 -35.79 4.85
C ALA A 120 -7.73 -36.77 3.94
N SER A 121 -6.46 -37.08 4.27
CA SER A 121 -5.67 -38.10 3.57
C SER A 121 -6.41 -39.44 3.49
N ARG A 122 -6.29 -40.15 2.36
CA ARG A 122 -6.80 -41.51 2.16
C ARG A 122 -6.25 -42.51 3.17
N TRP A 123 -5.07 -42.25 3.75
CA TRP A 123 -4.49 -43.07 4.81
C TRP A 123 -5.30 -42.98 6.11
N LEU A 124 -5.77 -41.80 6.46
CA LEU A 124 -6.68 -41.59 7.61
C LEU A 124 -8.03 -42.29 7.38
N TRP A 125 -8.56 -42.24 6.15
CA TRP A 125 -9.80 -42.95 5.83
C TRP A 125 -9.64 -44.45 5.99
N ARG A 126 -8.55 -45.04 5.48
CA ARG A 126 -8.22 -46.44 5.62
C ARG A 126 -8.08 -46.86 7.09
N LEU A 127 -7.33 -46.08 7.88
CA LEU A 127 -7.16 -46.33 9.31
C LEU A 127 -8.50 -46.33 10.04
N ARG A 128 -9.34 -45.33 9.78
CA ARG A 128 -10.69 -45.26 10.38
C ARG A 128 -11.59 -46.43 9.99
N THR A 129 -11.52 -46.87 8.76
CA THR A 129 -12.28 -48.03 8.27
C THR A 129 -11.83 -49.31 8.93
N LEU A 130 -10.51 -49.53 9.05
CA LEU A 130 -9.94 -50.67 9.76
C LEU A 130 -10.32 -50.67 11.24
N ALA A 131 -10.18 -49.52 11.91
CA ALA A 131 -10.58 -49.40 13.32
C ALA A 131 -12.09 -49.67 13.51
N ALA A 132 -12.93 -49.15 12.61
CA ALA A 132 -14.37 -49.39 12.66
C ALA A 132 -14.75 -50.89 12.51
N GLY A 133 -14.01 -51.61 11.63
CA GLY A 133 -14.18 -53.06 11.45
C GLY A 133 -13.73 -53.85 12.68
N GLY A 134 -12.60 -53.45 13.29
CA GLY A 134 -12.03 -54.10 14.47
C GLY A 134 -12.77 -53.79 15.79
N LEU A 135 -13.36 -52.62 15.93
CA LEU A 135 -13.97 -52.10 17.16
C LEU A 135 -15.52 -52.12 17.16
N ARG A 136 -16.13 -52.94 16.34
CA ARG A 136 -17.59 -53.11 16.25
C ARG A 136 -18.41 -51.87 15.91
N GLY A 137 -17.76 -50.88 15.25
CA GLY A 137 -18.50 -49.74 14.72
C GLY A 137 -17.69 -48.45 14.61
N ARG A 138 -18.30 -47.50 13.89
CA ARG A 138 -17.64 -46.22 13.57
C ARG A 138 -17.51 -45.30 14.81
N LYS A 139 -18.49 -45.34 15.71
CA LYS A 139 -18.48 -44.50 16.91
C LYS A 139 -17.36 -44.89 17.86
N GLU A 140 -17.20 -46.21 18.07
CA GLU A 140 -16.13 -46.78 18.89
C GLU A 140 -14.76 -46.51 18.32
N ALA A 141 -14.62 -46.60 16.98
CA ALA A 141 -13.37 -46.25 16.29
C ALA A 141 -13.03 -44.74 16.42
N GLU A 142 -14.01 -43.88 16.26
CA GLU A 142 -13.82 -42.44 16.43
C GLU A 142 -13.46 -42.07 17.89
N ALA A 143 -14.07 -42.77 18.87
CA ALA A 143 -13.73 -42.58 20.27
C ALA A 143 -12.30 -43.06 20.59
N ALA A 144 -11.92 -44.23 20.06
CA ALA A 144 -10.56 -44.78 20.26
C ALA A 144 -9.46 -43.98 19.57
N LEU A 145 -9.76 -43.33 18.44
CA LEU A 145 -8.84 -42.48 17.71
C LEU A 145 -8.82 -41.02 18.18
N ARG A 146 -9.65 -40.66 19.14
CA ARG A 146 -9.66 -39.31 19.70
C ARG A 146 -8.56 -39.17 20.74
N ALA A 147 -7.81 -38.07 20.66
CA ALA A 147 -6.83 -37.72 21.67
C ALA A 147 -7.50 -37.57 23.05
N ALA A 148 -6.86 -38.07 24.10
CA ALA A 148 -7.29 -37.79 25.46
C ALA A 148 -7.29 -36.28 25.71
N PRO A 149 -8.23 -35.73 26.51
CA PRO A 149 -8.32 -34.29 26.74
C PRO A 149 -7.01 -33.67 27.22
N ASP A 150 -6.28 -34.37 28.06
CA ASP A 150 -5.00 -33.90 28.63
C ASP A 150 -3.83 -33.92 27.61
N HIS A 151 -4.00 -34.60 26.50
CA HIS A 151 -2.99 -34.77 25.44
C HIS A 151 -3.46 -34.24 24.08
N ASP A 152 -4.52 -33.40 24.04
CA ASP A 152 -4.99 -32.81 22.80
C ASP A 152 -4.10 -31.64 22.37
N PRO A 153 -3.28 -31.79 21.30
CA PRO A 153 -2.37 -30.73 20.84
C PRO A 153 -3.11 -29.46 20.41
N LEU A 154 -4.40 -29.57 20.03
CA LEU A 154 -5.21 -28.39 19.68
C LEU A 154 -5.55 -27.56 20.91
N LEU A 155 -5.75 -28.18 22.06
CA LEU A 155 -5.93 -27.46 23.33
C LEU A 155 -4.65 -26.76 23.73
N TRP A 156 -3.49 -27.42 23.60
CA TRP A 156 -2.19 -26.80 23.88
C TRP A 156 -1.91 -25.63 22.92
N GLY A 157 -2.14 -25.81 21.63
CA GLY A 157 -1.99 -24.74 20.64
C GLY A 157 -2.91 -23.55 20.92
N ARG A 158 -4.14 -23.81 21.34
CA ARG A 158 -5.08 -22.77 21.78
C ARG A 158 -4.59 -22.09 23.06
N ALA A 159 -4.17 -22.85 24.07
CA ALA A 159 -3.66 -22.29 25.32
C ALA A 159 -2.46 -21.40 25.08
N LEU A 160 -1.49 -21.82 24.25
CA LEU A 160 -0.34 -21.00 23.86
C LEU A 160 -0.76 -19.74 23.10
N ARG A 161 -1.67 -19.85 22.14
CA ARG A 161 -2.20 -18.70 21.38
C ARG A 161 -2.92 -17.69 22.28
N TYR A 162 -3.56 -18.14 23.36
CA TYR A 162 -4.26 -17.27 24.31
C TYR A 162 -3.37 -16.78 25.45
N ALA A 163 -2.29 -17.50 25.79
CA ALA A 163 -1.33 -17.08 26.80
C ALA A 163 -0.61 -15.78 26.38
N ASP A 164 -0.32 -15.65 25.08
CA ASP A 164 0.30 -14.47 24.48
C ASP A 164 -0.71 -13.39 24.07
N ARG A 165 -1.84 -13.29 24.76
CA ARG A 165 -2.73 -12.13 24.55
C ARG A 165 -2.02 -10.86 24.94
N VAL A 166 -1.31 -10.33 23.95
CA VAL A 166 -0.80 -8.97 24.02
C VAL A 166 -1.99 -8.03 24.16
N THR A 167 -2.01 -7.24 25.21
CA THR A 167 -2.97 -6.15 25.34
C THR A 167 -2.83 -5.27 24.10
N SER A 168 -3.93 -5.02 23.38
CA SER A 168 -3.91 -4.17 22.20
C SER A 168 -3.18 -2.87 22.52
N ALA A 169 -2.16 -2.55 21.74
CA ALA A 169 -1.42 -1.32 21.92
C ALA A 169 -2.38 -0.13 21.78
N LYS A 170 -2.28 0.83 22.68
CA LYS A 170 -3.06 2.08 22.54
C LYS A 170 -2.48 2.91 21.40
N PRO A 171 -3.34 3.56 20.57
CA PRO A 171 -2.87 4.50 19.57
C PRO A 171 -1.98 5.57 20.21
N PRO A 172 -0.82 5.90 19.62
CA PRO A 172 0.03 6.96 20.14
C PRO A 172 -0.70 8.30 20.05
N ALA A 173 -0.64 9.06 21.11
CA ALA A 173 -1.30 10.36 21.24
C ALA A 173 -0.31 11.44 21.76
N PRO A 174 0.76 11.76 21.00
CA PRO A 174 1.78 12.70 21.44
C PRO A 174 1.18 14.10 21.63
N ARG A 175 1.64 14.80 22.69
CA ARG A 175 1.25 16.16 23.04
C ARG A 175 2.51 17.01 23.21
N PRO A 176 3.17 17.41 22.10
CA PRO A 176 4.34 18.26 22.20
C PRO A 176 3.99 19.63 22.78
N PRO A 177 4.94 20.33 23.42
CA PRO A 177 4.76 21.70 23.87
C PRO A 177 4.25 22.61 22.74
N VAL A 178 3.36 23.56 23.07
CA VAL A 178 2.68 24.41 22.07
C VAL A 178 3.67 25.18 21.20
N GLU A 179 4.78 25.64 21.80
CA GLU A 179 5.86 26.39 21.11
C GLU A 179 6.54 25.58 19.99
N LYS A 180 6.55 24.24 20.13
CA LYS A 180 7.12 23.33 19.13
C LYS A 180 6.16 22.95 18.00
N ARG A 181 4.87 23.29 18.11
CA ARG A 181 3.82 22.88 17.16
C ARG A 181 3.84 23.63 15.83
N LYS A 182 4.69 24.63 15.68
CA LYS A 182 4.85 25.44 14.43
C LYS A 182 3.53 25.99 13.89
N LEU A 183 2.66 26.51 14.79
CA LEU A 183 1.31 27.00 14.46
C LEU A 183 1.29 28.35 13.75
N THR A 184 2.43 29.02 13.60
CA THR A 184 2.56 30.35 12.99
C THR A 184 2.64 30.31 11.46
N ARG A 185 2.86 29.15 10.84
CA ARG A 185 3.00 29.01 9.39
C ARG A 185 2.33 27.74 8.88
N PHE A 186 1.50 27.91 7.85
CA PHE A 186 0.80 26.83 7.17
C PHE A 186 0.96 26.90 5.66
N SER A 187 0.74 25.75 5.01
CA SER A 187 0.41 25.64 3.59
C SER A 187 -0.92 24.90 3.45
N PRO A 188 -1.68 25.06 2.36
CA PRO A 188 -2.91 24.31 2.14
C PRO A 188 -2.73 22.79 2.24
N THR A 189 -1.62 22.26 1.73
CA THR A 189 -1.27 20.83 1.84
C THR A 189 -1.02 20.39 3.28
N ARG A 190 -0.37 21.23 4.10
CA ARG A 190 -0.19 20.95 5.54
C ARG A 190 -1.53 20.90 6.27
N VAL A 191 -2.45 21.78 5.91
CA VAL A 191 -3.82 21.78 6.50
C VAL A 191 -4.52 20.45 6.19
N THR A 192 -4.45 19.98 4.95
CA THR A 192 -4.98 18.67 4.56
C THR A 192 -4.34 17.53 5.37
N THR A 193 -3.01 17.54 5.54
CA THR A 193 -2.30 16.53 6.35
C THR A 193 -2.80 16.55 7.79
N LEU A 194 -2.89 17.72 8.41
CA LEU A 194 -3.34 17.87 9.80
C LEU A 194 -4.82 17.46 9.99
N ILE A 195 -5.66 17.60 8.97
CA ILE A 195 -7.05 17.13 8.99
C ILE A 195 -7.10 15.60 8.91
N ARG A 196 -6.28 14.98 8.06
CA ARG A 196 -6.35 13.57 7.75
C ARG A 196 -5.54 12.69 8.69
N ASP A 197 -4.32 13.11 8.98
CA ASP A 197 -3.38 12.40 9.85
C ASP A 197 -2.51 13.38 10.66
N PRO A 198 -3.03 13.88 11.80
CA PRO A 198 -2.26 14.74 12.69
C PRO A 198 -0.91 14.15 13.10
N TYR A 199 -0.83 12.83 13.30
CA TYR A 199 0.42 12.17 13.67
C TYR A 199 1.49 12.31 12.58
N ALA A 200 1.11 12.29 11.31
CA ALA A 200 2.03 12.54 10.20
C ALA A 200 2.58 14.00 10.24
N ASP A 201 1.73 15.01 10.54
CA ASP A 201 2.22 16.39 10.73
C ASP A 201 3.18 16.49 11.94
N TYR A 202 2.89 15.78 13.04
CA TYR A 202 3.80 15.69 14.18
C TYR A 202 5.15 15.07 13.80
N ALA A 203 5.16 13.94 13.14
CA ALA A 203 6.38 13.24 12.75
C ALA A 203 7.21 14.10 11.77
N GLN A 204 6.56 14.66 10.75
CA GLN A 204 7.24 15.44 9.71
C GLN A 204 7.71 16.81 10.18
N ARG A 205 6.89 17.53 10.95
CA ARG A 205 7.13 18.96 11.25
C ARG A 205 7.75 19.21 12.61
N ILE A 206 7.46 18.35 13.57
CA ILE A 206 7.95 18.51 14.96
C ILE A 206 9.18 17.64 15.19
N LEU A 207 9.12 16.38 14.77
CA LEU A 207 10.27 15.47 14.85
C LEU A 207 11.25 15.61 13.68
N ASN A 208 10.87 16.30 12.59
CA ASN A 208 11.63 16.46 11.35
C ASN A 208 12.05 15.11 10.73
N LEU A 209 11.16 14.13 10.77
CA LEU A 209 11.40 12.82 10.19
C LEU A 209 10.99 12.82 8.72
N GLU A 210 11.86 12.33 7.87
CA GLU A 210 11.63 12.12 6.45
C GLU A 210 11.91 10.66 6.10
N ARG A 211 11.18 10.16 5.10
CA ARG A 211 11.43 8.81 4.59
C ARG A 211 12.80 8.75 3.91
N LEU A 212 13.62 7.81 4.36
CA LEU A 212 14.85 7.49 3.65
C LEU A 212 14.52 6.62 2.42
N ARG A 213 14.98 7.06 1.26
CA ARG A 213 14.87 6.28 0.02
C ARG A 213 15.87 5.14 0.02
N ARG A 214 15.47 4.00 -0.53
CA ARG A 214 16.38 2.90 -0.79
C ARG A 214 17.18 3.19 -2.07
N ALA A 215 18.41 2.73 -2.14
CA ALA A 215 19.18 2.78 -3.38
C ALA A 215 18.45 2.00 -4.47
N GLY A 216 18.31 2.58 -5.67
CA GLY A 216 17.59 1.97 -6.80
C GLY A 216 16.06 1.97 -6.68
N GLU A 217 15.48 2.64 -5.68
CA GLU A 217 14.02 2.78 -5.59
C GLU A 217 13.50 3.63 -6.77
N PRO A 218 12.48 3.13 -7.53
CA PRO A 218 11.92 3.89 -8.63
C PRO A 218 11.28 5.20 -8.14
N ILE A 219 11.12 6.17 -9.03
CA ILE A 219 10.45 7.44 -8.70
C ILE A 219 9.03 7.18 -8.20
N ASP A 220 8.66 7.86 -7.13
CA ASP A 220 7.33 7.74 -6.54
C ASP A 220 6.30 8.65 -7.25
N ALA A 221 5.03 8.52 -6.85
CA ALA A 221 3.93 9.31 -7.43
C ALA A 221 4.11 10.82 -7.22
N ARG A 222 4.78 11.26 -6.13
CA ARG A 222 5.05 12.67 -5.84
C ARG A 222 6.10 13.22 -6.77
N GLU A 223 7.19 12.47 -7.00
CA GLU A 223 8.26 12.85 -7.90
C GLU A 223 7.77 12.93 -9.35
N ARG A 224 6.94 11.94 -9.77
CA ARG A 224 6.25 11.97 -11.07
C ARG A 224 5.37 13.23 -11.20
N GLY A 225 4.60 13.55 -10.17
CA GLY A 225 3.80 14.78 -10.13
C GLY A 225 4.67 16.02 -10.30
N THR A 226 5.75 16.12 -9.54
CA THR A 226 6.70 17.26 -9.64
C THR A 226 7.31 17.38 -11.04
N ALA A 227 7.65 16.27 -11.69
CA ALA A 227 8.19 16.26 -13.06
C ALA A 227 7.16 16.81 -14.07
N VAL A 228 5.89 16.39 -13.96
CA VAL A 228 4.80 16.88 -14.81
C VAL A 228 4.55 18.38 -14.60
N HIS A 229 4.49 18.87 -13.35
CA HIS A 229 4.33 20.31 -13.06
C HIS A 229 5.45 21.15 -13.66
N LYS A 230 6.71 20.69 -13.54
CA LYS A 230 7.84 21.37 -14.16
C LYS A 230 7.77 21.38 -15.69
N ALA A 231 7.26 20.30 -16.30
CA ALA A 231 7.08 20.25 -17.74
C ALA A 231 6.01 21.25 -18.21
N ILE A 232 4.90 21.38 -17.47
CA ILE A 232 3.86 22.37 -17.76
C ILE A 232 4.37 23.79 -17.62
N GLU A 233 5.11 24.10 -16.54
CA GLU A 233 5.73 25.40 -16.33
C GLU A 233 6.65 25.78 -17.48
N LEU A 234 7.48 24.85 -17.96
CA LEU A 234 8.37 25.07 -19.10
C LEU A 234 7.59 25.23 -20.41
N PHE A 235 6.55 24.43 -20.64
CA PHE A 235 5.72 24.48 -21.82
C PHE A 235 5.05 25.86 -22.01
N GLU A 236 4.52 26.43 -20.94
CA GLU A 236 3.86 27.72 -20.95
C GLU A 236 4.83 28.92 -20.85
N THR A 237 6.13 28.68 -20.77
CA THR A 237 7.13 29.77 -20.80
C THR A 237 7.16 30.43 -22.19
N PRO A 238 7.03 31.77 -22.29
CA PRO A 238 7.05 32.44 -23.56
C PRO A 238 8.30 32.09 -24.39
N GLY A 239 8.09 31.76 -25.67
CA GLY A 239 9.18 31.38 -26.59
C GLY A 239 9.56 29.90 -26.56
N ASN A 240 8.94 29.10 -25.74
CA ASN A 240 9.12 27.64 -25.82
C ASN A 240 8.35 27.07 -27.04
N MET A 241 9.08 26.30 -27.86
CA MET A 241 8.55 25.67 -29.08
C MET A 241 8.43 24.13 -28.94
N ARG A 242 8.62 23.61 -27.74
CA ARG A 242 8.68 22.16 -27.49
C ARG A 242 7.31 21.63 -27.12
N GLU A 243 7.01 20.43 -27.60
CA GLU A 243 5.78 19.71 -27.28
C GLU A 243 5.72 19.33 -25.80
N LEU A 244 4.58 19.53 -25.14
CA LEU A 244 4.40 19.25 -23.72
C LEU A 244 4.66 17.77 -23.39
N GLY A 245 4.21 16.84 -24.24
CA GLY A 245 4.43 15.41 -24.00
C GLY A 245 5.90 15.03 -23.97
N GLU A 246 6.71 15.63 -24.82
CA GLU A 246 8.17 15.44 -24.84
C GLU A 246 8.83 16.06 -23.61
N LEU A 247 8.38 17.24 -23.20
CA LEU A 247 8.85 17.85 -21.94
C LEU A 247 8.54 16.99 -20.72
N ILE A 248 7.35 16.40 -20.66
CA ILE A 248 6.99 15.47 -19.57
C ILE A 248 7.92 14.26 -19.58
N PHE A 249 8.15 13.65 -20.74
CA PHE A 249 9.04 12.52 -20.90
C PHE A 249 10.45 12.84 -20.38
N GLU A 250 11.04 13.94 -20.82
CA GLU A 250 12.37 14.36 -20.36
C GLU A 250 12.42 14.62 -18.86
N ARG A 251 11.42 15.33 -18.31
CA ARG A 251 11.39 15.60 -16.86
C ARG A 251 11.23 14.34 -16.03
N LEU A 252 10.53 13.31 -16.53
CA LEU A 252 10.46 12.00 -15.89
C LEU A 252 11.82 11.30 -15.88
N LEU A 253 12.56 11.35 -16.99
CA LEU A 253 13.94 10.80 -17.05
C LEU A 253 14.88 11.54 -16.08
N ASP A 254 14.83 12.88 -16.06
CA ASP A 254 15.62 13.70 -15.14
C ASP A 254 15.29 13.42 -13.66
N ALA A 255 14.05 13.05 -13.37
CA ALA A 255 13.63 12.64 -12.03
C ALA A 255 14.10 11.23 -11.65
N GLY A 256 14.63 10.45 -12.61
CA GLY A 256 15.15 9.11 -12.40
C GLY A 256 14.15 7.99 -12.75
N ALA A 257 13.17 8.26 -13.63
CA ALA A 257 12.36 7.19 -14.19
C ALA A 257 13.21 6.22 -15.01
N ALA A 258 12.91 4.92 -14.94
CA ALA A 258 13.55 3.92 -15.79
C ALA A 258 13.28 4.24 -17.27
N PRO A 259 14.30 4.37 -18.12
CA PRO A 259 14.13 4.78 -19.52
C PRO A 259 13.15 3.90 -20.28
N GLU A 260 13.19 2.60 -20.07
CA GLU A 260 12.33 1.63 -20.75
C GLU A 260 10.86 1.82 -20.38
N LEU A 261 10.58 2.10 -19.10
CA LEU A 261 9.22 2.37 -18.63
C LEU A 261 8.74 3.74 -19.14
N ALA A 262 9.61 4.74 -19.12
CA ALA A 262 9.29 6.07 -19.62
C ALA A 262 8.96 6.05 -21.13
N GLU A 263 9.68 5.26 -21.94
CA GLU A 263 9.37 5.06 -23.37
C GLU A 263 8.03 4.36 -23.57
N LEU A 264 7.69 3.35 -22.78
CA LEU A 264 6.37 2.70 -22.84
C LEU A 264 5.23 3.66 -22.51
N GLU A 265 5.46 4.59 -21.59
CA GLU A 265 4.47 5.58 -21.18
C GLU A 265 4.40 6.79 -22.13
N ARG A 266 5.44 7.07 -22.93
CA ARG A 266 5.55 8.25 -23.79
C ARG A 266 4.33 8.51 -24.67
N PRO A 267 3.74 7.51 -25.39
CA PRO A 267 2.53 7.73 -26.17
C PRO A 267 1.31 8.17 -25.34
N LEU A 268 1.29 7.76 -24.07
CA LEU A 268 0.22 8.12 -23.14
C LEU A 268 0.37 9.57 -22.68
N TRP A 269 1.60 10.01 -22.43
CA TRP A 269 1.91 11.41 -22.09
C TRP A 269 1.66 12.37 -23.25
N LEU A 270 1.97 11.97 -24.49
CA LEU A 270 1.64 12.72 -25.68
C LEU A 270 0.12 12.93 -25.82
N ARG A 271 -0.69 11.88 -25.55
CA ARG A 271 -2.15 12.01 -25.52
C ARG A 271 -2.65 12.92 -24.41
N ALA A 272 -2.10 12.78 -23.19
CA ALA A 272 -2.48 13.66 -22.08
C ALA A 272 -2.15 15.13 -22.38
N ALA A 273 -1.02 15.38 -23.02
CA ALA A 273 -0.62 16.70 -23.48
C ALA A 273 -1.56 17.27 -24.55
N ALA A 274 -2.02 16.46 -25.50
CA ALA A 274 -3.01 16.88 -26.50
C ALA A 274 -4.34 17.29 -25.85
N VAL A 275 -4.83 16.52 -24.88
CA VAL A 275 -6.05 16.87 -24.12
C VAL A 275 -5.88 18.20 -23.36
N TYR A 276 -4.70 18.43 -22.79
CA TYR A 276 -4.41 19.70 -22.13
C TYR A 276 -4.39 20.86 -23.11
N HIS A 277 -3.77 20.70 -24.28
CA HIS A 277 -3.72 21.70 -25.31
C HIS A 277 -5.13 22.09 -25.82
N ASP A 278 -5.99 21.10 -26.07
CA ASP A 278 -7.38 21.34 -26.49
C ASP A 278 -8.15 22.07 -25.39
N TRP A 279 -8.02 21.65 -24.13
CA TRP A 279 -8.62 22.33 -22.98
C TRP A 279 -8.16 23.78 -22.86
N MET A 280 -6.87 24.05 -23.06
CA MET A 280 -6.30 25.39 -23.04
C MET A 280 -6.88 26.26 -24.16
N LYS A 281 -7.02 25.68 -25.36
CA LYS A 281 -7.59 26.36 -26.53
C LYS A 281 -9.05 26.75 -26.27
N ASP A 282 -9.86 25.85 -25.71
CA ASP A 282 -11.28 26.11 -25.42
C ASP A 282 -11.44 27.19 -24.33
N ARG A 283 -10.47 27.32 -23.42
CA ARG A 283 -10.45 28.39 -22.42
C ARG A 283 -9.91 29.72 -22.93
N GLY A 284 -9.15 29.71 -24.03
CA GLY A 284 -8.37 30.86 -24.50
C GLY A 284 -9.16 32.14 -24.62
N ASP A 285 -10.41 32.08 -25.12
CA ASP A 285 -11.27 33.24 -25.27
C ASP A 285 -11.71 33.88 -23.93
N ARG A 286 -11.63 33.14 -22.82
CA ARG A 286 -12.06 33.60 -21.49
C ARG A 286 -10.91 34.15 -20.66
N VAL A 287 -9.67 33.70 -20.93
CA VAL A 287 -8.48 33.99 -20.15
C VAL A 287 -7.77 35.23 -20.70
N ILE A 288 -7.63 36.26 -19.87
CA ILE A 288 -6.85 37.48 -20.21
C ILE A 288 -5.37 37.24 -19.98
N ARG A 289 -5.04 36.60 -18.88
CA ARG A 289 -3.67 36.32 -18.42
C ARG A 289 -3.63 35.13 -17.50
N ALA A 290 -2.54 34.37 -17.54
CA ALA A 290 -2.27 33.29 -16.63
C ALA A 290 -0.89 33.42 -16.01
N VAL A 291 -0.72 32.94 -14.77
CA VAL A 291 0.56 32.79 -14.07
C VAL A 291 0.67 31.39 -13.51
N LEU A 292 1.88 30.82 -13.58
CA LEU A 292 2.17 29.47 -13.12
C LEU A 292 3.15 29.49 -11.96
N GLU A 293 3.02 28.49 -11.05
CA GLU A 293 3.94 28.25 -9.93
C GLU A 293 4.23 29.53 -9.10
N LYS A 294 3.22 30.41 -8.97
CA LYS A 294 3.40 31.66 -8.22
C LYS A 294 2.99 31.46 -6.76
N LYS A 295 3.74 32.15 -5.91
CA LYS A 295 3.55 32.13 -4.46
C LYS A 295 2.75 33.33 -4.01
N ALA A 296 1.82 33.10 -3.07
CA ALA A 296 1.11 34.17 -2.36
C ALA A 296 0.98 33.78 -0.88
N GLU A 297 0.82 34.79 -0.04
CA GLU A 297 0.75 34.63 1.42
C GLU A 297 -0.24 35.64 1.99
N ILE A 298 -1.00 35.22 2.96
CA ILE A 298 -1.81 36.10 3.80
C ILE A 298 -1.49 35.85 5.28
N GLU A 299 -1.64 36.89 6.10
CA GLU A 299 -1.53 36.83 7.57
C GLU A 299 -2.90 37.13 8.18
N PHE A 300 -3.25 36.38 9.22
CA PHE A 300 -4.51 36.56 9.95
C PHE A 300 -4.33 36.29 11.43
N ASP A 301 -5.24 36.84 12.24
CA ASP A 301 -5.24 36.65 13.69
C ASP A 301 -5.65 35.22 14.04
N SER A 302 -4.96 34.62 15.00
CA SER A 302 -5.16 33.25 15.43
C SER A 302 -4.77 33.02 16.90
N ALA A 303 -5.07 31.84 17.41
CA ALA A 303 -4.63 31.40 18.73
C ALA A 303 -3.18 30.86 18.75
N ALA A 304 -2.42 31.02 17.69
CA ALA A 304 -1.01 30.62 17.64
C ALA A 304 -0.15 31.50 18.58
N PRO A 305 1.01 31.00 19.04
CA PRO A 305 1.97 31.84 19.76
C PRO A 305 2.29 33.11 18.97
N GLY A 306 2.14 34.28 19.62
CA GLY A 306 2.29 35.58 18.96
C GLY A 306 1.00 36.14 18.33
N GLY A 307 -0.15 35.45 18.46
CA GLY A 307 -1.45 35.93 18.02
C GLY A 307 -1.73 35.91 16.51
N LYS A 308 -0.75 35.55 15.72
CA LYS A 308 -0.85 35.59 14.24
C LYS A 308 -0.36 34.32 13.56
N THR A 309 -0.98 34.01 12.43
CA THR A 309 -0.60 32.89 11.55
C THR A 309 -0.52 33.37 10.11
N LYS A 310 0.46 32.87 9.39
CA LYS A 310 0.61 33.02 7.95
C LYS A 310 0.24 31.73 7.23
N ILE A 311 -0.54 31.84 6.16
CA ILE A 311 -0.74 30.73 5.21
C ILE A 311 -0.16 31.16 3.86
N ARG A 312 0.70 30.28 3.33
CA ARG A 312 1.36 30.46 2.03
C ARG A 312 0.97 29.33 1.11
N ALA A 313 0.55 29.67 -0.10
CA ALA A 313 0.32 28.74 -1.19
C ALA A 313 1.30 29.01 -2.33
N THR A 314 1.61 27.95 -3.07
CA THR A 314 2.11 28.02 -4.44
C THR A 314 1.00 27.43 -5.29
N ALA A 315 0.36 28.25 -6.13
CA ALA A 315 -0.68 27.78 -7.03
C ALA A 315 -0.04 27.30 -8.34
N ASP A 316 -0.44 26.14 -8.81
CA ASP A 316 0.08 25.55 -10.04
C ASP A 316 -0.22 26.49 -11.23
N ARG A 317 -1.49 26.96 -11.32
CA ARG A 317 -1.91 27.92 -12.33
C ARG A 317 -3.04 28.81 -11.78
N VAL A 318 -2.90 30.12 -11.98
CA VAL A 318 -3.95 31.10 -11.70
C VAL A 318 -4.23 31.89 -12.97
N GLU A 319 -5.50 32.00 -13.35
CA GLU A 319 -5.95 32.72 -14.53
C GLU A 319 -6.77 33.94 -14.15
N LEU A 320 -6.51 35.06 -14.80
CA LEU A 320 -7.39 36.23 -14.82
C LEU A 320 -8.41 36.03 -15.95
N LEU A 321 -9.68 35.99 -15.60
CA LEU A 321 -10.77 35.80 -16.53
C LEU A 321 -11.38 37.13 -16.97
N LYS A 322 -12.02 37.16 -18.14
CA LYS A 322 -12.91 38.27 -18.56
C LYS A 322 -14.02 38.41 -17.50
N GLY A 323 -14.21 39.63 -16.96
CA GLY A 323 -15.13 39.89 -15.86
C GLY A 323 -14.48 40.06 -14.50
N ASP A 324 -13.17 40.28 -14.45
CA ASP A 324 -12.38 40.61 -13.26
C ASP A 324 -12.51 39.59 -12.12
N THR A 325 -12.47 38.31 -12.49
CA THR A 325 -12.43 37.19 -11.55
C THR A 325 -11.22 36.28 -11.83
N LEU A 326 -10.88 35.47 -10.86
CA LEU A 326 -9.79 34.49 -10.98
C LEU A 326 -10.32 33.06 -11.10
N ALA A 327 -9.59 32.23 -11.84
CA ALA A 327 -9.69 30.77 -11.76
C ALA A 327 -8.42 30.20 -11.16
N ILE A 328 -8.54 29.21 -10.28
CA ILE A 328 -7.40 28.48 -9.71
C ILE A 328 -7.45 27.04 -10.22
N ILE A 329 -6.38 26.64 -10.84
CA ILE A 329 -6.21 25.30 -11.41
C ILE A 329 -5.10 24.58 -10.67
N ASP A 330 -5.37 23.36 -10.23
CA ASP A 330 -4.42 22.47 -9.60
C ASP A 330 -4.25 21.20 -10.45
N PHE A 331 -3.03 20.91 -10.85
CA PHE A 331 -2.68 19.77 -11.69
C PHE A 331 -2.50 18.50 -10.87
N LYS A 332 -3.09 17.41 -11.31
CA LYS A 332 -3.00 16.12 -10.63
C LYS A 332 -2.57 15.01 -11.57
N THR A 333 -1.54 14.26 -11.20
CA THR A 333 -1.19 13.01 -11.89
C THR A 333 -1.92 11.79 -11.33
N GLY A 334 -2.43 11.90 -10.10
CA GLY A 334 -3.31 10.92 -9.46
C GLY A 334 -4.78 11.30 -9.57
N THR A 335 -5.65 10.58 -8.86
CA THR A 335 -7.10 10.86 -8.86
C THR A 335 -7.40 12.21 -8.21
N PRO A 336 -8.04 13.14 -8.93
CA PRO A 336 -8.49 14.43 -8.39
C PRO A 336 -9.47 14.24 -7.22
N LYS A 337 -9.57 15.26 -6.39
CA LYS A 337 -10.51 15.24 -5.28
C LYS A 337 -11.91 15.64 -5.77
N SER A 338 -12.92 14.94 -5.27
CA SER A 338 -14.30 15.23 -5.67
C SER A 338 -14.80 16.54 -5.05
N ALA A 339 -15.76 17.20 -5.73
CA ALA A 339 -16.45 18.38 -5.19
C ALA A 339 -17.02 18.12 -3.77
N LYS A 340 -17.50 16.88 -3.51
CA LYS A 340 -17.99 16.48 -2.18
C LYS A 340 -16.91 16.53 -1.11
N GLN A 341 -15.68 16.11 -1.42
CA GLN A 341 -14.54 16.15 -0.50
C GLN A 341 -14.11 17.59 -0.23
N VAL A 342 -14.08 18.44 -1.24
CA VAL A 342 -13.76 19.86 -1.11
C VAL A 342 -14.84 20.56 -0.25
N LYS A 343 -16.12 20.37 -0.58
CA LYS A 343 -17.26 20.93 0.15
C LYS A 343 -17.30 20.52 1.64
N SER A 344 -16.93 19.27 1.95
CA SER A 344 -16.89 18.77 3.34
C SER A 344 -15.73 19.33 4.17
N GLY A 345 -14.82 20.10 3.55
CA GLY A 345 -13.63 20.65 4.22
C GLY A 345 -12.52 19.62 4.47
N ILE A 346 -12.66 18.38 3.96
CA ILE A 346 -11.64 17.33 4.07
C ILE A 346 -10.45 17.63 3.14
N GLU A 347 -10.72 18.31 2.02
CA GLU A 347 -9.75 18.79 1.04
C GLU A 347 -9.85 20.31 0.91
N PRO A 348 -9.27 21.07 1.81
CA PRO A 348 -9.39 22.52 1.83
C PRO A 348 -8.38 23.22 0.90
N GLN A 349 -7.57 22.52 0.11
CA GLN A 349 -6.46 23.09 -0.66
C GLN A 349 -6.96 24.22 -1.57
N LEU A 350 -7.78 23.93 -2.56
CA LEU A 350 -8.28 24.94 -3.51
C LEU A 350 -9.09 26.06 -2.83
N PRO A 351 -10.01 25.78 -1.88
CA PRO A 351 -10.68 26.87 -1.14
C PRO A 351 -9.73 27.78 -0.36
N LEU A 352 -8.64 27.25 0.23
CA LEU A 352 -7.64 28.08 0.92
C LEU A 352 -6.82 28.90 -0.06
N GLU A 353 -6.48 28.35 -1.23
CA GLU A 353 -5.83 29.10 -2.30
C GLU A 353 -6.73 30.22 -2.82
N ALA A 354 -8.04 29.98 -2.92
CA ALA A 354 -9.02 31.03 -3.24
C ALA A 354 -9.09 32.12 -2.18
N ALA A 355 -9.05 31.74 -0.90
CA ALA A 355 -9.00 32.72 0.21
C ALA A 355 -7.73 33.60 0.15
N ILE A 356 -6.62 33.02 -0.26
CA ILE A 356 -5.37 33.74 -0.46
C ILE A 356 -5.46 34.65 -1.68
N ALA A 357 -5.94 34.16 -2.84
CA ALA A 357 -6.06 34.89 -4.09
C ALA A 357 -6.96 36.12 -3.98
N ALA A 358 -8.03 36.02 -3.18
CA ALA A 358 -8.92 37.15 -2.92
C ALA A 358 -8.28 38.28 -2.07
N ARG A 359 -7.14 38.01 -1.40
CA ARG A 359 -6.50 38.94 -0.45
C ARG A 359 -5.06 39.29 -0.78
N SER A 360 -4.41 38.50 -1.59
CA SER A 360 -2.98 38.64 -1.92
C SER A 360 -2.73 38.36 -3.40
N ARG A 361 -1.64 38.87 -3.93
CA ARG A 361 -1.24 38.72 -5.31
C ARG A 361 -0.57 37.38 -5.56
N PHE A 362 -0.98 36.68 -6.62
CA PHE A 362 -0.21 35.60 -7.20
C PHE A 362 0.62 36.14 -8.38
N GLY A 363 1.91 36.30 -8.17
CA GLY A 363 2.77 36.97 -9.14
C GLY A 363 2.34 38.43 -9.34
N ASP A 364 2.01 38.76 -10.58
CA ASP A 364 1.53 40.08 -11.00
C ASP A 364 0.01 40.21 -11.11
N LEU A 365 -0.73 39.13 -10.87
CA LEU A 365 -2.20 39.19 -10.83
C LEU A 365 -2.68 39.88 -9.54
N PRO A 366 -3.64 40.83 -9.66
CA PRO A 366 -4.20 41.52 -8.50
C PRO A 366 -5.05 40.58 -7.63
N PRO A 367 -5.27 40.90 -6.37
CA PRO A 367 -6.22 40.18 -5.55
C PRO A 367 -7.64 40.45 -6.07
N LEU A 368 -8.33 39.38 -6.50
CA LEU A 368 -9.67 39.40 -7.06
C LEU A 368 -10.49 38.20 -6.55
N PRO A 369 -11.83 38.30 -6.60
CA PRO A 369 -12.67 37.16 -6.30
C PRO A 369 -12.39 35.97 -7.22
N VAL A 370 -12.35 34.75 -6.65
CA VAL A 370 -12.20 33.52 -7.41
C VAL A 370 -13.56 32.99 -7.79
N SER A 371 -13.80 32.79 -9.08
CA SER A 371 -15.05 32.22 -9.61
C SER A 371 -14.96 30.73 -9.90
N GLU A 372 -13.79 30.22 -10.23
CA GLU A 372 -13.61 28.82 -10.63
C GLU A 372 -12.48 28.15 -9.84
N LEU A 373 -12.75 26.92 -9.36
CA LEU A 373 -11.77 26.00 -8.78
C LEU A 373 -11.74 24.75 -9.63
N ILE A 374 -10.58 24.39 -10.14
CA ILE A 374 -10.45 23.37 -11.18
C ILE A 374 -9.36 22.36 -10.77
N TYR A 375 -9.67 21.08 -10.91
CA TYR A 375 -8.64 20.04 -10.98
C TYR A 375 -8.48 19.64 -12.45
N PHE A 376 -7.26 19.72 -12.95
CA PHE A 376 -6.91 19.14 -14.25
C PHE A 376 -6.05 17.89 -14.02
N GLN A 377 -6.52 16.75 -14.51
CA GLN A 377 -5.83 15.49 -14.32
C GLN A 377 -4.99 15.13 -15.54
N PHE A 378 -3.67 14.98 -15.32
CA PHE A 378 -2.78 14.34 -16.25
C PHE A 378 -2.71 12.85 -15.93
N SER A 379 -3.23 11.99 -16.81
CA SER A 379 -3.25 10.56 -16.59
C SER A 379 -2.78 9.79 -17.82
N THR A 380 -2.07 8.70 -17.56
CA THR A 380 -1.72 7.71 -18.58
C THR A 380 -2.82 6.68 -18.82
N SER A 381 -3.92 6.73 -18.06
CA SER A 381 -5.07 5.83 -18.24
C SER A 381 -6.09 6.38 -19.19
N ALA A 382 -6.43 5.64 -20.23
CA ALA A 382 -7.48 6.00 -21.20
C ALA A 382 -8.87 6.20 -20.56
N ALA A 383 -9.13 5.60 -19.39
CA ALA A 383 -10.38 5.72 -18.66
C ALA A 383 -10.58 7.10 -17.98
N VAL A 384 -9.55 7.91 -17.87
CA VAL A 384 -9.56 9.18 -17.14
C VAL A 384 -9.66 10.39 -18.07
N MET A 385 -9.47 10.22 -19.36
CA MET A 385 -9.72 11.27 -20.36
C MET A 385 -11.24 11.42 -20.59
N LYS A 386 -11.95 11.81 -19.51
CA LYS A 386 -13.39 12.07 -19.58
C LYS A 386 -13.66 13.51 -19.96
N ASP A 387 -14.80 13.75 -20.58
CA ASP A 387 -15.30 15.07 -20.99
C ASP A 387 -15.38 16.10 -19.85
N SER A 388 -15.31 15.67 -18.59
CA SER A 388 -15.31 16.53 -17.39
C SER A 388 -13.91 16.85 -16.82
N ASN A 389 -12.82 16.49 -17.50
CA ASN A 389 -11.48 16.85 -17.05
C ASN A 389 -11.24 18.35 -17.24
N GLY A 390 -10.85 19.04 -16.17
CA GLY A 390 -10.64 20.49 -16.21
C GLY A 390 -11.93 21.34 -16.13
N GLU A 391 -13.07 20.73 -15.81
CA GLU A 391 -14.30 21.47 -15.50
C GLU A 391 -14.26 22.09 -14.10
N PRO A 392 -14.87 23.29 -13.91
CA PRO A 392 -15.01 23.88 -12.60
C PRO A 392 -15.76 22.95 -11.62
N LEU A 393 -15.30 22.91 -10.38
CA LEU A 393 -15.94 22.12 -9.33
C LEU A 393 -17.34 22.66 -9.01
N ASP A 394 -18.37 21.84 -9.15
CA ASP A 394 -19.74 22.17 -8.69
C ASP A 394 -19.81 22.08 -7.14
N LEU A 395 -19.55 23.20 -6.49
CA LEU A 395 -19.63 23.31 -5.05
C LEU A 395 -21.02 23.70 -4.53
N LYS A 396 -21.97 24.00 -5.42
CA LYS A 396 -23.34 24.47 -5.15
C LYS A 396 -23.44 25.80 -4.38
N GLU A 397 -22.35 26.26 -3.81
CA GLU A 397 -22.21 27.54 -3.13
C GLU A 397 -21.14 28.39 -3.83
N PRO A 398 -21.21 29.72 -3.76
CA PRO A 398 -20.18 30.59 -4.30
C PRO A 398 -18.78 30.20 -3.78
N THR A 399 -17.78 30.27 -4.63
CA THR A 399 -16.41 29.97 -4.28
C THR A 399 -15.91 30.79 -3.10
N ALA A 400 -16.33 32.06 -3.01
CA ALA A 400 -16.01 32.95 -1.89
C ALA A 400 -16.50 32.38 -0.55
N THR A 401 -17.72 31.83 -0.49
CA THR A 401 -18.26 31.21 0.74
C THR A 401 -17.46 29.99 1.14
N ASN A 402 -17.06 29.15 0.20
CA ASN A 402 -16.22 27.98 0.46
C ASN A 402 -14.83 28.40 0.94
N ALA A 403 -14.26 29.46 0.37
CA ALA A 403 -12.96 30.02 0.77
C ALA A 403 -12.96 30.54 2.21
N GLU A 404 -13.99 31.33 2.58
CA GLU A 404 -14.16 31.82 3.95
C GLU A 404 -14.38 30.69 4.95
N THR A 405 -15.20 29.70 4.58
CA THR A 405 -15.44 28.52 5.42
C THR A 405 -14.14 27.72 5.66
N ALA A 406 -13.31 27.55 4.63
CA ALA A 406 -12.03 26.87 4.76
C ALA A 406 -11.05 27.65 5.66
N LEU A 407 -10.98 28.97 5.52
CA LEU A 407 -10.14 29.82 6.36
C LEU A 407 -10.61 29.82 7.81
N ALA A 408 -11.92 29.94 8.05
CA ALA A 408 -12.50 29.82 9.40
C ALA A 408 -12.24 28.44 10.02
N GLY A 409 -12.29 27.37 9.20
CA GLY A 409 -11.94 26.02 9.61
C GLY A 409 -10.48 25.92 10.06
N LEU A 410 -9.57 26.54 9.34
CA LEU A 410 -8.14 26.62 9.69
C LEU A 410 -7.95 27.36 11.03
N VAL A 411 -8.61 28.51 11.24
CA VAL A 411 -8.54 29.27 12.50
C VAL A 411 -9.02 28.42 13.68
N LYS A 412 -10.14 27.70 13.54
CA LYS A 412 -10.65 26.79 14.58
C LYS A 412 -9.68 25.64 14.86
N MET A 413 -9.06 25.09 13.83
CA MET A 413 -8.08 24.04 13.97
C MET A 413 -6.83 24.53 14.72
N ILE A 414 -6.31 25.71 14.38
CA ILE A 414 -5.19 26.32 15.10
C ILE A 414 -5.55 26.52 16.56
N ALA A 415 -6.76 27.03 16.87
CA ALA A 415 -7.22 27.20 18.23
C ALA A 415 -7.30 25.87 19.01
N SER A 416 -7.65 24.77 18.34
CA SER A 416 -7.62 23.44 18.95
C SER A 416 -6.17 23.01 19.27
N TYR A 417 -5.26 23.13 18.31
CA TYR A 417 -3.85 22.74 18.50
C TYR A 417 -3.03 23.73 19.34
N ALA A 418 -3.55 24.89 19.67
CA ALA A 418 -2.97 25.80 20.66
C ALA A 418 -3.22 25.35 22.11
N LYS A 419 -4.13 24.39 22.33
CA LYS A 419 -4.38 23.83 23.68
C LYS A 419 -3.29 22.79 24.01
N PRO A 420 -2.67 22.83 25.18
CA PRO A 420 -1.59 21.91 25.57
C PRO A 420 -1.97 20.44 25.51
N ASP A 421 -3.19 20.10 25.86
CA ASP A 421 -3.73 18.75 25.96
C ASP A 421 -4.19 18.16 24.61
N GLN A 422 -4.23 18.95 23.52
CA GLN A 422 -4.60 18.46 22.19
C GLN A 422 -3.58 17.46 21.65
N PRO A 423 -3.96 16.19 21.42
CA PRO A 423 -3.05 15.18 20.90
C PRO A 423 -2.96 15.19 19.38
N TYR A 424 -1.84 14.69 18.87
CA TYR A 424 -1.64 14.40 17.45
C TYR A 424 -1.93 12.92 17.20
N LEU A 425 -3.19 12.59 16.93
CA LEU A 425 -3.63 11.20 16.70
C LEU A 425 -3.33 10.74 15.28
N SER A 426 -2.98 9.45 15.11
CA SER A 426 -2.87 8.87 13.77
C SER A 426 -4.27 8.57 13.24
N ARG A 427 -4.61 9.19 12.09
CA ARG A 427 -5.84 8.98 11.32
C ARG A 427 -7.12 8.89 12.16
N PRO A 428 -7.44 9.92 12.92
CA PRO A 428 -8.58 9.88 13.85
C PRO A 428 -9.93 9.86 13.15
N ARG A 429 -9.98 9.91 11.82
CA ARG A 429 -11.21 9.98 11.02
C ARG A 429 -11.37 8.78 10.12
N VAL A 430 -12.58 8.24 10.04
CA VAL A 430 -12.92 7.01 9.29
C VAL A 430 -12.48 7.06 7.82
N PHE A 431 -12.64 8.19 7.15
CA PHE A 431 -12.22 8.33 5.74
C PHE A 431 -10.70 8.21 5.50
N SER A 432 -9.89 8.36 6.56
CA SER A 432 -8.44 8.23 6.49
C SER A 432 -7.94 6.81 6.75
N VAL A 433 -8.80 5.89 7.19
CA VAL A 433 -8.41 4.54 7.63
C VAL A 433 -7.71 3.74 6.53
N LYS A 434 -8.18 3.87 5.28
CA LYS A 434 -7.61 3.15 4.12
C LYS A 434 -6.37 3.81 3.50
N MET A 435 -5.92 4.96 4.02
CA MET A 435 -4.73 5.62 3.52
C MET A 435 -3.48 5.01 4.16
N PHE A 436 -2.41 4.86 3.37
CA PHE A 436 -1.09 4.50 3.88
C PHE A 436 -0.22 5.75 3.93
N THR A 437 0.56 5.89 4.99
CA THR A 437 1.56 6.95 5.13
C THR A 437 2.91 6.37 5.54
N ASP A 438 3.98 7.08 5.25
CA ASP A 438 5.33 6.69 5.65
C ASP A 438 5.49 6.55 7.16
N TYR A 439 4.56 7.12 7.94
CA TYR A 439 4.60 7.14 9.41
C TYR A 439 3.75 6.06 10.08
N ASP A 440 3.12 5.15 9.34
CA ASP A 440 2.28 4.08 9.89
C ASP A 440 3.04 3.15 10.83
N ARG A 441 4.29 2.83 10.49
CA ARG A 441 5.15 2.02 11.35
C ARG A 441 5.54 2.75 12.62
N LEU A 442 5.85 4.05 12.53
CA LEU A 442 6.15 4.89 13.69
C LEU A 442 4.93 5.02 14.62
N ALA A 443 3.74 5.15 14.05
CA ALA A 443 2.47 5.16 14.77
C ALA A 443 2.07 3.77 15.29
N ARG A 444 2.84 2.71 15.03
CA ARG A 444 2.55 1.33 15.40
C ARG A 444 1.15 0.88 14.99
N ARG A 445 0.71 1.36 13.83
CA ARG A 445 -0.69 1.23 13.39
C ARG A 445 -1.14 -0.23 13.33
N ALA A 446 -0.33 -1.13 12.80
CA ALA A 446 -0.65 -2.55 12.71
C ALA A 446 -0.95 -3.21 14.07
N GLU A 447 -0.46 -2.63 15.18
CA GLU A 447 -0.60 -3.23 16.50
C GLU A 447 -1.92 -2.86 17.20
N TRP A 448 -2.56 -1.76 16.82
CA TRP A 448 -3.80 -1.31 17.44
C TRP A 448 -5.01 -1.30 16.49
N THR A 449 -4.82 -1.54 15.17
CA THR A 449 -5.92 -1.65 14.20
C THR A 449 -6.33 -3.09 13.91
N ILE A 450 -5.63 -4.11 14.42
CA ILE A 450 -5.89 -5.55 14.17
C ILE A 450 -7.27 -6.02 14.72
N GLY A 451 -8.03 -5.16 15.38
CA GLY A 451 -9.37 -5.49 15.89
C GLY A 451 -10.55 -5.08 15.00
N GLU A 452 -10.32 -4.34 13.90
CA GLU A 452 -11.42 -3.75 13.11
C GLU A 452 -11.68 -4.46 11.76
N GLY A 453 -11.04 -5.59 11.48
CA GLY A 453 -11.05 -6.26 10.18
C GLY A 453 -11.55 -7.69 10.13
N GLU A 454 -12.05 -8.25 11.23
CA GLU A 454 -12.63 -9.61 11.27
C GLU A 454 -14.04 -9.59 11.91
N GLU A 455 -15.00 -8.97 11.22
CA GLU A 455 -16.43 -9.28 11.31
C GLU A 455 -16.95 -9.63 9.91
#